data_3832e502487f2eb518b0c33ab0cb4eee
#
_entry.id   3832e502487f2eb518b0c33ab0cb4eee
#
_cell.length_a   1.000
_cell.length_b   1.000
_cell.length_c   1.000
_cell.angle_alpha   90.00
_cell.angle_beta   90.00
_cell.angle_gamma   90.00
#
_symmetry.space_group_name_H-M   'P 1'
#
loop_
_entity.id
_entity.type
_entity.pdbx_description
1 polymer ?
#
loop_
_entity_poly.entity_id
_entity_poly.type
_entity_poly.pdbx_seq_one_letter_code
_entity_poly.pdbx_strand_id
1 'polypeptide(L)'
;PTISRRQRQMCIRDSPYIFNGDAIKEIDLISATPTKLSYSFSASEDQLVVFSEIYYPNGWYAEIDGKAVDHFPVNYVLRGILVPSGNHTISFRFEPKVIKLGVNIRLISLLVFLLIVSYMVYDKIKNRINGNYS
;
A
#
# COMPACT_ATOMS: atom_id res chain seq x y z
N PRO A 1 -18.91 13.21 21.29
CA PRO A 1 -19.98 12.33 20.88
C PRO A 1 -19.61 10.93 21.34
N THR A 2 -20.26 10.51 22.43
CA THR A 2 -20.11 9.19 23.04
C THR A 2 -20.68 8.15 22.10
N ILE A 3 -19.85 7.31 21.51
CA ILE A 3 -20.28 6.13 20.75
C ILE A 3 -21.10 5.25 21.69
N SER A 4 -22.37 5.05 21.31
CA SER A 4 -23.33 4.30 22.10
C SER A 4 -22.81 2.88 22.38
N ARG A 5 -22.94 2.39 23.60
CA ARG A 5 -22.58 1.01 24.00
C ARG A 5 -23.20 -0.06 23.07
N ARG A 6 -24.36 0.21 22.47
CA ARG A 6 -25.01 -0.69 21.50
C ARG A 6 -24.23 -0.86 20.19
N GLN A 7 -23.54 0.19 19.70
CA GLN A 7 -22.73 0.09 18.48
C GLN A 7 -21.45 -0.72 18.72
N ARG A 8 -20.85 -0.65 19.91
CA ARG A 8 -19.70 -1.50 20.26
C ARG A 8 -20.08 -3.01 20.31
N GLN A 9 -21.28 -3.34 20.79
CA GLN A 9 -21.73 -4.72 20.84
C GLN A 9 -22.03 -5.32 19.45
N MET A 10 -22.45 -4.51 18.47
CA MET A 10 -22.80 -4.99 17.15
C MET A 10 -21.59 -5.43 16.31
N CYS A 11 -20.44 -4.77 16.46
CA CYS A 11 -19.19 -5.16 15.77
C CYS A 11 -18.46 -6.34 16.43
N ILE A 12 -18.73 -6.61 17.72
CA ILE A 12 -18.04 -7.68 18.48
C ILE A 12 -18.88 -8.97 18.49
N ARG A 13 -20.21 -8.88 18.32
CA ARG A 13 -21.13 -10.00 18.53
C ARG A 13 -21.06 -11.07 17.43
N ASP A 14 -20.60 -10.70 16.23
CA ASP A 14 -20.50 -11.60 15.08
C ASP A 14 -19.05 -12.04 14.81
N SER A 15 -18.10 -11.62 15.64
CA SER A 15 -16.72 -12.07 15.55
C SER A 15 -16.52 -13.35 16.38
N PRO A 16 -15.95 -14.41 15.83
CA PRO A 16 -15.57 -15.60 16.58
C PRO A 16 -14.44 -15.34 17.59
N TYR A 17 -13.84 -14.13 17.57
CA TYR A 17 -12.73 -13.76 18.41
C TYR A 17 -13.18 -12.85 19.57
N ILE A 18 -12.80 -13.21 20.78
CA ILE A 18 -12.92 -12.36 21.98
C ILE A 18 -11.53 -11.78 22.24
N PHE A 19 -11.41 -10.46 22.14
CA PHE A 19 -10.14 -9.77 22.40
C PHE A 19 -10.15 -9.13 23.78
N ASN A 20 -9.10 -9.36 24.55
CA ASN A 20 -8.87 -8.74 25.85
C ASN A 20 -7.97 -7.52 25.69
N GLY A 21 -8.51 -6.33 25.86
CA GLY A 21 -7.75 -5.08 25.71
C GLY A 21 -6.59 -4.91 26.71
N ASP A 22 -6.67 -5.60 27.86
CA ASP A 22 -5.62 -5.56 28.88
C ASP A 22 -4.40 -6.42 28.53
N ALA A 23 -4.49 -7.26 27.49
CA ALA A 23 -3.40 -8.09 27.01
C ALA A 23 -2.37 -7.33 26.16
N ILE A 24 -2.70 -6.14 25.67
CA ILE A 24 -1.77 -5.28 24.92
C ILE A 24 -0.83 -4.60 25.91
N LYS A 25 0.48 -4.83 25.76
CA LYS A 25 1.51 -4.20 26.58
C LYS A 25 2.00 -2.90 25.96
N GLU A 26 2.28 -2.93 24.66
CA GLU A 26 2.88 -1.79 23.99
C GLU A 26 2.61 -1.85 22.46
N ILE A 27 2.37 -0.71 21.86
CA ILE A 27 2.35 -0.51 20.43
C ILE A 27 2.95 0.85 20.10
N ASP A 28 4.08 0.86 19.41
CA ASP A 28 4.81 2.08 19.06
C ASP A 28 5.04 2.20 17.56
N LEU A 29 4.97 3.42 17.04
CA LEU A 29 5.32 3.75 15.68
C LEU A 29 6.85 3.87 15.55
N ILE A 30 7.50 2.91 14.88
CA ILE A 30 8.95 2.92 14.64
C ILE A 30 9.31 3.89 13.51
N SER A 31 8.55 3.85 12.43
CA SER A 31 8.84 4.64 11.23
C SER A 31 7.58 4.92 10.43
N ALA A 32 7.45 6.16 9.97
CA ALA A 32 6.38 6.58 9.08
C ALA A 32 6.96 7.30 7.86
N THR A 33 6.73 6.73 6.67
CA THR A 33 7.00 7.35 5.38
C THR A 33 5.73 7.31 4.53
N PRO A 34 5.60 8.10 3.47
CA PRO A 34 4.40 8.10 2.63
C PRO A 34 4.06 6.73 2.02
N THR A 35 5.06 5.84 1.90
CA THR A 35 4.92 4.53 1.28
C THR A 35 5.14 3.35 2.22
N LYS A 36 5.60 3.61 3.45
CA LYS A 36 5.88 2.56 4.43
C LYS A 36 5.61 3.03 5.85
N LEU A 37 4.89 2.22 6.60
CA LEU A 37 4.65 2.39 8.04
C LEU A 37 5.17 1.14 8.75
N SER A 38 5.83 1.33 9.89
CA SER A 38 6.34 0.22 10.69
C SER A 38 6.05 0.48 12.16
N TYR A 39 5.49 -0.53 12.83
CA TYR A 39 5.11 -0.50 14.24
C TYR A 39 5.79 -1.65 14.97
N SER A 40 6.18 -1.43 16.22
CA SER A 40 6.44 -2.49 17.18
C SER A 40 5.16 -2.82 17.93
N PHE A 41 4.96 -4.08 18.20
CA PHE A 41 3.80 -4.59 18.90
C PHE A 41 4.22 -5.66 19.91
N SER A 42 3.66 -5.57 21.12
CA SER A 42 3.88 -6.56 22.17
C SER A 42 2.56 -6.86 22.88
N ALA A 43 2.16 -8.12 22.89
CA ALA A 43 0.97 -8.57 23.60
C ALA A 43 1.16 -9.97 24.18
N SER A 44 0.42 -10.28 25.25
CA SER A 44 0.41 -11.60 25.90
C SER A 44 -0.54 -12.60 25.24
N GLU A 45 -1.50 -12.12 24.44
CA GLU A 45 -2.51 -12.90 23.75
C GLU A 45 -2.68 -12.39 22.32
N ASP A 46 -3.30 -13.21 21.45
CA ASP A 46 -3.62 -12.82 20.08
C ASP A 46 -4.59 -11.63 20.08
N GLN A 47 -4.29 -10.60 19.29
CA GLN A 47 -5.02 -9.34 19.30
C GLN A 47 -5.44 -8.88 17.91
N LEU A 48 -6.59 -8.21 17.86
CA LEU A 48 -7.00 -7.40 16.73
C LEU A 48 -6.45 -5.99 16.90
N VAL A 49 -5.49 -5.62 16.09
CA VAL A 49 -4.94 -4.26 16.06
C VAL A 49 -5.65 -3.45 14.99
N VAL A 50 -6.20 -2.31 15.38
CA VAL A 50 -6.91 -1.39 14.49
C VAL A 50 -6.11 -0.11 14.38
N PHE A 51 -5.73 0.22 13.14
CA PHE A 51 -4.99 1.43 12.80
C PHE A 51 -5.96 2.53 12.37
N SER A 52 -5.70 3.77 12.79
CA SER A 52 -6.50 4.96 12.42
C SER A 52 -6.29 5.40 10.97
N GLU A 53 -5.87 4.52 10.12
CA GLU A 53 -5.60 4.73 8.71
C GLU A 53 -6.69 4.11 7.84
N ILE A 54 -6.99 4.78 6.72
CA ILE A 54 -8.02 4.32 5.80
C ILE A 54 -7.61 2.99 5.17
N TYR A 55 -8.52 2.02 5.23
CA TYR A 55 -8.39 0.77 4.49
C TYR A 55 -8.50 1.03 2.99
N TYR A 56 -7.48 0.62 2.24
CA TYR A 56 -7.47 0.66 0.79
C TYR A 56 -6.87 -0.63 0.24
N PRO A 57 -7.67 -1.52 -0.39
CA PRO A 57 -7.24 -2.86 -0.79
C PRO A 57 -6.25 -2.85 -1.96
N ASN A 58 -6.24 -1.78 -2.77
CA ASN A 58 -5.47 -1.73 -4.00
C ASN A 58 -4.11 -1.02 -3.80
N GLY A 59 -3.14 -1.73 -3.26
CA GLY A 59 -1.77 -1.22 -3.19
C GLY A 59 -1.12 -1.25 -1.83
N TRP A 60 -1.87 -1.34 -0.74
CA TRP A 60 -1.32 -1.58 0.58
C TRP A 60 -1.16 -3.07 0.85
N TYR A 61 0.02 -3.45 1.32
CA TYR A 61 0.37 -4.79 1.77
C TYR A 61 0.75 -4.72 3.23
N ALA A 62 0.27 -5.69 4.01
CA ALA A 62 0.60 -5.84 5.42
C ALA A 62 1.56 -7.01 5.61
N GLU A 63 2.51 -6.86 6.50
CA GLU A 63 3.49 -7.88 6.86
C GLU A 63 3.66 -7.88 8.38
N ILE A 64 3.75 -9.09 8.97
CA ILE A 64 4.18 -9.29 10.36
C ILE A 64 5.50 -10.05 10.31
N ASP A 65 6.57 -9.47 10.85
CA ASP A 65 7.94 -10.02 10.85
C ASP A 65 8.42 -10.41 9.44
N GLY A 66 8.04 -9.61 8.44
CA GLY A 66 8.38 -9.85 7.03
C GLY A 66 7.54 -10.92 6.33
N LYS A 67 6.54 -11.51 6.99
CA LYS A 67 5.58 -12.43 6.39
C LYS A 67 4.32 -11.68 5.98
N ALA A 68 3.88 -11.84 4.73
CA ALA A 68 2.66 -11.22 4.25
C ALA A 68 1.44 -11.76 5.01
N VAL A 69 0.58 -10.86 5.44
CA VAL A 69 -0.67 -11.16 6.15
C VAL A 69 -1.80 -10.33 5.56
N ASP A 70 -3.02 -10.85 5.67
CA ASP A 70 -4.19 -10.15 5.21
C ASP A 70 -4.59 -9.06 6.20
N HIS A 71 -4.99 -7.91 5.68
CA HIS A 71 -5.59 -6.82 6.41
C HIS A 71 -7.02 -6.59 5.90
N PHE A 72 -7.90 -6.12 6.75
CA PHE A 72 -9.33 -6.01 6.45
C PHE A 72 -9.93 -4.72 7.01
N PRO A 73 -11.09 -4.28 6.47
CA PRO A 73 -11.75 -3.08 6.97
C PRO A 73 -12.39 -3.34 8.34
N VAL A 74 -12.17 -2.39 9.25
CA VAL A 74 -12.81 -2.33 10.56
C VAL A 74 -13.53 -1.00 10.67
N ASN A 75 -14.69 -0.96 11.32
CA ASN A 75 -15.51 0.24 11.46
C ASN A 75 -15.73 0.97 10.11
N TYR A 76 -15.97 0.23 9.03
CA TYR A 76 -16.19 0.65 7.64
C TYR A 76 -14.96 1.22 6.91
N VAL A 77 -14.07 1.93 7.59
CA VAL A 77 -13.00 2.69 6.93
C VAL A 77 -11.61 2.43 7.50
N LEU A 78 -11.49 1.89 8.71
CA LEU A 78 -10.21 1.67 9.37
C LEU A 78 -9.58 0.35 8.95
N ARG A 79 -8.26 0.28 9.06
CA ARG A 79 -7.48 -0.91 8.75
C ARG A 79 -7.29 -1.77 10.00
N GLY A 80 -7.68 -3.04 9.92
CA GLY A 80 -7.46 -4.03 10.97
C GLY A 80 -6.53 -5.16 10.52
N ILE A 81 -5.78 -5.71 11.48
CA ILE A 81 -4.91 -6.88 11.30
C ILE A 81 -4.96 -7.73 12.56
N LEU A 82 -4.97 -9.05 12.39
CA LEU A 82 -4.83 -10.00 13.49
C LEU A 82 -3.34 -10.24 13.74
N VAL A 83 -2.89 -10.00 14.95
CA VAL A 83 -1.49 -10.17 15.36
C VAL A 83 -1.43 -11.23 16.45
N PRO A 84 -0.60 -12.26 16.32
CA PRO A 84 -0.43 -13.28 17.34
C PRO A 84 0.20 -12.70 18.62
N SER A 85 0.12 -13.46 19.69
CA SER A 85 0.79 -13.14 20.95
C SER A 85 2.31 -13.14 20.77
N GLY A 86 2.98 -12.22 21.46
CA GLY A 86 4.44 -12.09 21.41
C GLY A 86 4.90 -10.68 21.07
N ASN A 87 6.16 -10.58 20.67
CA ASN A 87 6.77 -9.34 20.18
C ASN A 87 6.90 -9.43 18.68
N HIS A 88 6.23 -8.52 17.97
CA HIS A 88 6.16 -8.53 16.52
C HIS A 88 6.44 -7.15 15.93
N THR A 89 6.95 -7.14 14.71
CA THR A 89 7.05 -5.93 13.90
C THR A 89 6.00 -5.97 12.81
N ILE A 90 5.08 -5.02 12.85
CA ILE A 90 4.04 -4.87 11.84
C ILE A 90 4.51 -3.82 10.85
N SER A 91 4.51 -4.15 9.56
CA SER A 91 4.82 -3.20 8.50
C SER A 91 3.74 -3.15 7.43
N PHE A 92 3.43 -1.94 6.99
CA PHE A 92 2.57 -1.69 5.86
C PHE A 92 3.39 -1.06 4.75
N ARG A 93 3.20 -1.54 3.52
CA ARG A 93 3.89 -1.04 2.34
C ARG A 93 2.91 -0.73 1.23
N PHE A 94 3.06 0.46 0.64
CA PHE A 94 2.22 0.92 -0.46
C PHE A 94 2.91 0.67 -1.81
N GLU A 95 2.44 -0.30 -2.56
CA GLU A 95 2.96 -0.67 -3.90
C GLU A 95 1.82 -0.87 -4.91
N PRO A 96 1.15 0.18 -5.35
CA PRO A 96 0.07 0.04 -6.31
C PRO A 96 0.59 -0.41 -7.67
N LYS A 97 0.05 -1.51 -8.17
CA LYS A 97 0.44 -2.11 -9.48
C LYS A 97 0.26 -1.13 -10.64
N VAL A 98 -0.71 -0.22 -10.54
CA VAL A 98 -1.02 0.78 -11.56
C VAL A 98 0.15 1.73 -11.81
N ILE A 99 0.93 2.10 -10.79
CA ILE A 99 2.09 2.98 -10.94
C ILE A 99 3.18 2.30 -11.78
N LYS A 100 3.45 1.02 -11.53
CA LYS A 100 4.43 0.25 -12.32
C LYS A 100 4.02 0.17 -13.80
N LEU A 101 2.74 -0.06 -14.06
CA LEU A 101 2.20 -0.08 -15.43
C LEU A 101 2.33 1.28 -16.11
N GLY A 102 1.97 2.36 -15.42
CA GLY A 102 2.08 3.73 -15.93
C GLY A 102 3.51 4.13 -16.33
N VAL A 103 4.49 3.74 -15.52
CA VAL A 103 5.92 3.99 -15.84
C VAL A 103 6.33 3.27 -17.12
N ASN A 104 5.94 2.03 -17.31
CA ASN A 104 6.26 1.26 -18.52
C ASN A 104 5.63 1.87 -19.77
N ILE A 105 4.35 2.25 -19.70
CA ILE A 105 3.65 2.92 -20.81
C ILE A 105 4.36 4.23 -21.17
N ARG A 106 4.77 5.04 -20.18
CA ARG A 106 5.49 6.28 -20.40
C ARG A 106 6.83 6.05 -21.11
N LEU A 107 7.60 5.04 -20.71
CA LEU A 107 8.88 4.72 -21.35
C LEU A 107 8.71 4.28 -22.80
N ILE A 108 7.73 3.42 -23.09
CA ILE A 108 7.42 2.97 -24.43
C ILE A 108 7.00 4.17 -25.32
N SER A 109 6.13 5.01 -24.82
CA SER A 109 5.65 6.20 -25.50
C SER A 109 6.79 7.18 -25.83
N LEU A 110 7.72 7.41 -24.91
CA LEU A 110 8.90 8.22 -25.12
C LEU A 110 9.82 7.65 -26.21
N LEU A 111 10.03 6.32 -26.19
CA LEU A 111 10.84 5.64 -27.20
C LEU A 111 10.24 5.78 -28.61
N VAL A 112 8.94 5.54 -28.74
CA VAL A 112 8.22 5.70 -30.03
C VAL A 112 8.33 7.14 -30.52
N PHE A 113 8.16 8.13 -29.63
CA PHE A 113 8.29 9.53 -29.98
C PHE A 113 9.70 9.86 -30.52
N LEU A 114 10.76 9.39 -29.84
CA LEU A 114 12.13 9.59 -30.30
C LEU A 114 12.41 8.94 -31.65
N LEU A 115 11.86 7.76 -31.91
CA LEU A 115 11.98 7.12 -33.22
C LEU A 115 11.34 7.94 -34.35
N ILE A 116 10.13 8.48 -34.11
CA ILE A 116 9.44 9.32 -35.08
C ILE A 116 10.25 10.59 -35.37
N VAL A 117 10.74 11.27 -34.33
CA VAL A 117 11.57 12.48 -34.48
C VAL A 117 12.85 12.16 -35.23
N SER A 118 13.53 11.07 -34.91
CA SER A 118 14.75 10.61 -35.58
C SER A 118 14.49 10.33 -37.05
N TYR A 119 13.39 9.66 -37.38
CA TYR A 119 12.99 9.40 -38.76
C TYR A 119 12.72 10.70 -39.55
N MET A 120 12.00 11.65 -38.95
CA MET A 120 11.74 12.96 -39.60
C MET A 120 13.02 13.75 -39.88
N VAL A 121 13.95 13.74 -38.92
CA VAL A 121 15.26 14.40 -39.09
C VAL A 121 16.07 13.72 -40.20
N TYR A 122 16.11 12.39 -40.18
CA TYR A 122 16.81 11.60 -41.22
C TYR A 122 16.24 11.88 -42.61
N ASP A 123 14.92 11.86 -42.80
CA ASP A 123 14.27 12.14 -44.07
C ASP A 123 14.57 13.56 -44.56
N LYS A 124 14.51 14.54 -43.67
CA LYS A 124 14.85 15.93 -44.00
C LYS A 124 16.30 16.09 -44.44
N ILE A 125 17.24 15.43 -43.77
CA ILE A 125 18.67 15.46 -44.13
C ILE A 125 18.88 14.79 -45.49
N LYS A 126 18.30 13.61 -45.73
CA LYS A 126 18.37 12.86 -46.97
C LYS A 126 17.86 13.69 -48.18
N ASN A 127 16.69 14.33 -48.00
CA ASN A 127 16.09 15.16 -49.05
C ASN A 127 16.90 16.39 -49.35
N ARG A 128 17.58 16.96 -48.34
CA ARG A 128 18.50 18.10 -48.53
C ARG A 128 19.77 17.71 -49.29
N ILE A 129 20.32 16.52 -49.07
CA ILE A 129 21.48 16.00 -49.75
C ILE A 129 21.14 15.71 -51.23
N ASN A 130 20.03 15.05 -51.47
CA ASN A 130 19.57 14.68 -52.81
C ASN A 130 19.18 15.90 -53.68
N GLY A 131 18.64 16.97 -53.08
CA GLY A 131 18.27 18.21 -53.74
C GLY A 131 19.48 19.09 -54.14
N ASN A 132 20.68 18.84 -53.62
CA ASN A 132 21.89 19.58 -53.94
C ASN A 132 22.66 18.98 -55.18
N TYR A 133 22.21 17.86 -55.74
CA TYR A 133 22.85 17.21 -56.88
C TYR A 133 22.01 17.33 -58.16
N SER A 134 21.00 18.21 -58.18
CA SER A 134 20.18 18.52 -59.37
C SER A 134 20.39 20.02 -59.82
#